data_a429b6c008cd133df234500d68a9b4d5
#
_entry.id   a429b6c008cd133df234500d68a9b4d5
#
_cell.length_a   1.000
_cell.length_b   1.000
_cell.length_c   1.000
_cell.angle_alpha   90.00
_cell.angle_beta   90.00
_cell.angle_gamma   90.00
#
_symmetry.space_group_name_H-M   'P 1'
#
loop_
_entity.id
_entity.type
_entity.pdbx_description
1 polymer ?
#
loop_
_entity_poly.entity_id
_entity_poly.type
_entity_poly.pdbx_seq_one_letter_code
_entity_poly.pdbx_strand_id
1 'polypeptide(L)'
;MLGVIADIHGNAWAFEAVVADAYHRGVSEFVDLGDVLYGPLAPKKTFELLRQIKLVAQVQGNQDRLILKGPGTPTLDWVRCDLGEEPLSWLAALPSIATYGDCLLCHGTPYSDTTYLLEDVSAGFARVRSEHEIENLLGSTEAPRILCGHSHVQRMVRLTSGRTIVNPGSVGVPAYDDDAPVRHVMESFSPHADTRQLKAPQSLFITSSMTGTLQR
;
A
#
# COMPACT_ATOMS: atom_id res chain seq x y z
N MET A 1 -12.02 -7.08 13.76
CA MET A 1 -10.83 -6.19 13.58
C MET A 1 -10.57 -6.07 12.09
N LEU A 2 -10.25 -4.86 11.61
CA LEU A 2 -9.93 -4.59 10.21
C LEU A 2 -8.42 -4.69 9.98
N GLY A 3 -7.99 -5.48 8.99
CA GLY A 3 -6.62 -5.48 8.48
C GLY A 3 -6.48 -4.46 7.36
N VAL A 4 -5.39 -3.70 7.36
CA VAL A 4 -5.03 -2.79 6.27
C VAL A 4 -3.77 -3.31 5.63
N ILE A 5 -3.82 -3.62 4.35
CA ILE A 5 -2.70 -4.13 3.55
C ILE A 5 -2.45 -3.21 2.37
N ALA A 6 -1.20 -3.15 1.93
CA ALA A 6 -0.76 -2.40 0.77
C ALA A 6 0.50 -3.01 0.18
N ASP A 7 0.74 -2.72 -1.09
CA ASP A 7 2.04 -2.92 -1.72
C ASP A 7 2.55 -4.37 -1.58
N ILE A 8 1.70 -5.34 -1.99
CA ILE A 8 2.00 -6.78 -1.91
C ILE A 8 3.02 -7.18 -2.98
N HIS A 9 3.02 -6.49 -4.13
CA HIS A 9 3.99 -6.66 -5.21
C HIS A 9 4.22 -8.11 -5.65
N GLY A 10 3.14 -8.90 -5.77
CA GLY A 10 3.24 -10.30 -6.21
C GLY A 10 4.01 -11.20 -5.25
N ASN A 11 4.26 -10.77 -4.02
CA ASN A 11 4.97 -11.55 -3.00
C ASN A 11 4.00 -12.44 -2.21
N ALA A 12 3.60 -13.56 -2.84
CA ALA A 12 2.64 -14.48 -2.25
C ALA A 12 3.07 -15.03 -0.88
N TRP A 13 4.37 -15.24 -0.66
CA TRP A 13 4.87 -15.79 0.61
C TRP A 13 4.80 -14.80 1.76
N ALA A 14 5.20 -13.54 1.52
CA ALA A 14 5.05 -12.48 2.51
C ALA A 14 3.56 -12.23 2.81
N PHE A 15 2.72 -12.24 1.77
CA PHE A 15 1.28 -12.05 1.92
C PHE A 15 0.63 -13.17 2.74
N GLU A 16 0.96 -14.43 2.48
CA GLU A 16 0.48 -15.58 3.24
C GLU A 16 0.85 -15.47 4.73
N ALA A 17 2.10 -15.08 5.02
CA ALA A 17 2.56 -14.88 6.41
C ALA A 17 1.82 -13.75 7.12
N VAL A 18 1.62 -12.60 6.44
CA VAL A 18 0.87 -11.45 6.99
C VAL A 18 -0.59 -11.81 7.26
N VAL A 19 -1.25 -12.52 6.33
CA VAL A 19 -2.64 -12.95 6.51
C VAL A 19 -2.78 -13.94 7.66
N ALA A 20 -1.85 -14.90 7.78
CA ALA A 20 -1.85 -15.86 8.88
C ALA A 20 -1.71 -15.16 10.25
N ASP A 21 -0.76 -14.21 10.39
CA ASP A 21 -0.59 -13.42 11.61
C ASP A 21 -1.83 -12.54 11.90
N ALA A 22 -2.41 -11.94 10.85
CA ALA A 22 -3.63 -11.14 10.96
C ALA A 22 -4.80 -11.95 11.54
N TYR A 23 -5.05 -13.14 11.00
CA TYR A 23 -6.09 -14.03 11.51
C TYR A 23 -5.81 -14.47 12.96
N HIS A 24 -4.56 -14.79 13.27
CA HIS A 24 -4.17 -15.15 14.65
C HIS A 24 -4.45 -14.00 15.64
N ARG A 25 -4.36 -12.75 15.20
CA ARG A 25 -4.71 -11.54 15.98
C ARG A 25 -6.20 -11.20 15.97
N GLY A 26 -7.05 -11.99 15.32
CA GLY A 26 -8.49 -11.78 15.26
C GLY A 26 -8.96 -10.80 14.19
N VAL A 27 -8.13 -10.51 13.18
CA VAL A 27 -8.57 -9.80 11.96
C VAL A 27 -9.55 -10.70 11.22
N SER A 28 -10.66 -10.15 10.76
CA SER A 28 -11.70 -10.89 10.04
C SER A 28 -12.04 -10.32 8.68
N GLU A 29 -11.59 -9.10 8.41
CA GLU A 29 -11.85 -8.36 7.18
C GLU A 29 -10.63 -7.53 6.82
N PHE A 30 -10.42 -7.31 5.53
CA PHE A 30 -9.27 -6.57 5.02
C PHE A 30 -9.71 -5.46 4.08
N VAL A 31 -8.93 -4.38 4.04
CA VAL A 31 -8.91 -3.41 2.97
C VAL A 31 -7.52 -3.44 2.33
N ASP A 32 -7.48 -3.22 1.01
CA ASP A 32 -6.26 -3.23 0.23
C ASP A 32 -6.05 -1.88 -0.47
N LEU A 33 -4.85 -1.35 -0.35
CA LEU A 33 -4.50 -0.01 -0.81
C LEU A 33 -3.73 0.01 -2.14
N GLY A 34 -3.73 -1.12 -2.87
CA GLY A 34 -3.16 -1.22 -4.22
C GLY A 34 -1.72 -1.72 -4.26
N ASP A 35 -1.19 -1.76 -5.47
CA ASP A 35 0.10 -2.35 -5.84
C ASP A 35 0.21 -3.82 -5.44
N VAL A 36 -0.80 -4.59 -5.85
CA VAL A 36 -1.00 -5.97 -5.44
C VAL A 36 -0.15 -6.95 -6.24
N LEU A 37 -0.18 -6.84 -7.57
CA LEU A 37 0.28 -7.92 -8.46
C LEU A 37 1.57 -7.61 -9.21
N TYR A 38 2.06 -6.36 -9.21
CA TYR A 38 3.30 -6.02 -9.88
C TYR A 38 4.53 -6.50 -9.11
N GLY A 39 5.22 -7.50 -9.65
CA GLY A 39 6.47 -7.99 -9.09
C GLY A 39 6.91 -9.30 -9.75
N PRO A 40 8.20 -9.65 -9.72
CA PRO A 40 8.73 -10.80 -10.44
C PRO A 40 8.57 -12.14 -9.71
N LEU A 41 7.91 -12.16 -8.54
CA LEU A 41 7.88 -13.35 -7.69
C LEU A 41 6.76 -14.33 -8.07
N ALA A 42 5.52 -14.04 -7.68
CA ALA A 42 4.39 -14.95 -7.88
C ALA A 42 3.04 -14.18 -7.99
N PRO A 43 2.84 -13.34 -9.03
CA PRO A 43 1.63 -12.52 -9.18
C PRO A 43 0.35 -13.34 -9.16
N LYS A 44 0.28 -14.41 -9.95
CA LYS A 44 -0.90 -15.28 -10.02
C LYS A 44 -1.23 -15.93 -8.68
N LYS A 45 -0.24 -16.47 -8.00
CA LYS A 45 -0.45 -17.05 -6.66
C LYS A 45 -0.90 -16.00 -5.66
N THR A 46 -0.40 -14.77 -5.75
CA THR A 46 -0.84 -13.64 -4.91
C THR A 46 -2.32 -13.35 -5.13
N PHE A 47 -2.77 -13.32 -6.38
CA PHE A 47 -4.18 -13.15 -6.71
C PHE A 47 -5.05 -14.28 -6.15
N GLU A 48 -4.62 -15.53 -6.29
CA GLU A 48 -5.32 -16.70 -5.75
C GLU A 48 -5.47 -16.64 -4.21
N LEU A 49 -4.42 -16.19 -3.50
CA LEU A 49 -4.48 -15.98 -2.05
C LEU A 49 -5.39 -14.82 -1.67
N LEU A 50 -5.34 -13.71 -2.43
CA LEU A 50 -6.18 -12.55 -2.20
C LEU A 50 -7.67 -12.89 -2.24
N ARG A 51 -8.07 -13.80 -3.14
CA ARG A 51 -9.46 -14.28 -3.26
C ARG A 51 -9.92 -15.14 -2.08
N GLN A 52 -9.02 -15.59 -1.22
CA GLN A 52 -9.34 -16.43 -0.06
C GLN A 52 -9.62 -15.61 1.20
N ILE A 53 -9.29 -14.33 1.20
CA ILE A 53 -9.56 -13.45 2.34
C ILE A 53 -10.81 -12.59 2.10
N LYS A 54 -11.41 -12.10 3.18
CA LYS A 54 -12.58 -11.21 3.10
C LYS A 54 -12.12 -9.77 2.86
N LEU A 55 -12.03 -9.37 1.60
CA LEU A 55 -11.78 -7.99 1.21
C LEU A 55 -13.09 -7.20 1.20
N VAL A 56 -13.12 -6.09 1.93
CA VAL A 56 -14.33 -5.24 2.07
C VAL A 56 -14.21 -3.94 1.28
N ALA A 57 -13.00 -3.49 0.97
CA ALA A 57 -12.73 -2.39 0.04
C ALA A 57 -11.32 -2.53 -0.52
N GLN A 58 -11.12 -2.05 -1.75
CA GLN A 58 -9.85 -2.09 -2.47
C GLN A 58 -9.71 -0.87 -3.36
N VAL A 59 -8.46 -0.46 -3.62
CA VAL A 59 -8.13 0.56 -4.61
C VAL A 59 -7.02 0.10 -5.53
N GLN A 60 -6.94 0.69 -6.72
CA GLN A 60 -5.87 0.44 -7.68
C GLN A 60 -4.64 1.27 -7.33
N GLY A 61 -3.45 0.65 -7.33
CA GLY A 61 -2.17 1.34 -7.22
C GLY A 61 -1.59 1.75 -8.58
N ASN A 62 -0.52 2.53 -8.55
CA ASN A 62 0.15 3.01 -9.77
C ASN A 62 0.79 1.87 -10.56
N GLN A 63 1.30 0.85 -9.90
CA GLN A 63 1.89 -0.31 -10.59
C GLN A 63 0.82 -1.29 -11.08
N ASP A 64 -0.32 -1.39 -10.41
CA ASP A 64 -1.48 -2.12 -10.94
C ASP A 64 -1.96 -1.47 -12.25
N ARG A 65 -2.06 -0.14 -12.28
CA ARG A 65 -2.36 0.62 -13.49
C ARG A 65 -1.28 0.44 -14.56
N LEU A 66 -0.01 0.33 -14.18
CA LEU A 66 1.10 0.08 -15.09
C LEU A 66 1.00 -1.30 -15.74
N ILE A 67 0.57 -2.35 -15.00
CA ILE A 67 0.29 -3.68 -15.57
C ILE A 67 -0.71 -3.56 -16.72
N LEU A 68 -1.75 -2.74 -16.56
CA LEU A 68 -2.82 -2.61 -17.54
C LEU A 68 -2.43 -1.77 -18.76
N LYS A 69 -1.72 -0.65 -18.57
CA LYS A 69 -1.53 0.40 -19.55
C LYS A 69 -0.07 0.74 -19.85
N GLY A 70 0.86 0.20 -19.11
CA GLY A 70 2.28 0.51 -19.26
C GLY A 70 2.89 -0.05 -20.54
N PRO A 71 3.98 0.57 -21.02
CA PRO A 71 4.76 0.04 -22.14
C PRO A 71 5.35 -1.31 -21.77
N GLY A 72 5.51 -2.21 -22.76
CA GLY A 72 6.12 -3.51 -22.55
C GLY A 72 7.55 -3.38 -21.99
N THR A 73 7.78 -4.08 -20.90
CA THR A 73 9.10 -4.32 -20.32
C THR A 73 9.21 -5.80 -19.99
N PRO A 74 10.40 -6.40 -19.92
CA PRO A 74 10.51 -7.82 -19.62
C PRO A 74 9.73 -8.23 -18.36
N THR A 75 9.75 -7.42 -17.30
CA THR A 75 9.00 -7.68 -16.06
C THR A 75 7.49 -7.58 -16.28
N LEU A 76 7.01 -6.53 -16.95
CA LEU A 76 5.58 -6.35 -17.22
C LEU A 76 5.02 -7.45 -18.12
N ASP A 77 5.77 -7.82 -19.15
CA ASP A 77 5.36 -8.86 -20.10
C ASP A 77 5.29 -10.23 -19.39
N TRP A 78 6.24 -10.51 -18.50
CA TRP A 78 6.21 -11.69 -17.67
C TRP A 78 5.01 -11.70 -16.70
N VAL A 79 4.78 -10.58 -15.98
CA VAL A 79 3.65 -10.44 -15.05
C VAL A 79 2.32 -10.65 -15.77
N ARG A 80 2.12 -10.00 -16.93
CA ARG A 80 0.90 -10.16 -17.73
C ARG A 80 0.69 -11.59 -18.20
N CYS A 81 1.77 -12.27 -18.62
CA CYS A 81 1.72 -13.66 -19.03
C CYS A 81 1.36 -14.60 -17.86
N ASP A 82 1.92 -14.35 -16.68
CA ASP A 82 1.63 -15.17 -15.47
C ASP A 82 0.19 -14.99 -15.00
N LEU A 83 -0.33 -13.75 -15.02
CA LEU A 83 -1.66 -13.42 -14.54
C LEU A 83 -2.78 -14.01 -15.42
N GLY A 84 -2.70 -13.85 -16.73
CA GLY A 84 -3.80 -14.16 -17.65
C GLY A 84 -4.97 -13.17 -17.54
N GLU A 85 -6.11 -13.51 -18.15
CA GLU A 85 -7.23 -12.55 -18.36
C GLU A 85 -8.01 -12.21 -17.09
N GLU A 86 -8.30 -13.18 -16.23
CA GLU A 86 -9.15 -12.97 -15.06
C GLU A 86 -8.56 -11.95 -14.08
N PRO A 87 -7.29 -12.06 -13.61
CA PRO A 87 -6.68 -11.06 -12.75
C PRO A 87 -6.54 -9.69 -13.40
N LEU A 88 -6.26 -9.63 -14.70
CA LEU A 88 -6.18 -8.37 -15.44
C LEU A 88 -7.54 -7.66 -15.50
N SER A 89 -8.61 -8.40 -15.72
CA SER A 89 -9.97 -7.87 -15.69
C SER A 89 -10.36 -7.37 -14.30
N TRP A 90 -9.97 -8.09 -13.27
CA TRP A 90 -10.18 -7.69 -11.88
C TRP A 90 -9.43 -6.39 -11.57
N LEU A 91 -8.13 -6.28 -11.89
CA LEU A 91 -7.36 -5.06 -11.72
C LEU A 91 -7.99 -3.86 -12.42
N ALA A 92 -8.51 -4.06 -13.64
CA ALA A 92 -9.13 -3.01 -14.43
C ALA A 92 -10.44 -2.48 -13.82
N ALA A 93 -11.10 -3.27 -12.97
CA ALA A 93 -12.34 -2.90 -12.29
C ALA A 93 -12.10 -2.16 -10.96
N LEU A 94 -10.87 -2.13 -10.44
CA LEU A 94 -10.56 -1.47 -9.18
C LEU A 94 -10.67 0.06 -9.32
N PRO A 95 -11.32 0.75 -8.36
CA PRO A 95 -11.38 2.20 -8.32
C PRO A 95 -10.04 2.79 -7.86
N SER A 96 -9.77 4.05 -8.20
CA SER A 96 -8.60 4.79 -7.70
C SER A 96 -8.73 5.22 -6.24
N ILE A 97 -9.98 5.42 -5.77
CA ILE A 97 -10.32 5.73 -4.37
C ILE A 97 -11.54 4.92 -3.96
N ALA A 98 -11.63 4.58 -2.69
CA ALA A 98 -12.79 3.90 -2.10
C ALA A 98 -13.05 4.42 -0.69
N THR A 99 -14.20 4.04 -0.11
CA THR A 99 -14.53 4.33 1.27
C THR A 99 -14.95 3.07 1.99
N TYR A 100 -14.57 2.96 3.25
CA TYR A 100 -15.06 1.92 4.15
C TYR A 100 -15.29 2.48 5.54
N GLY A 101 -16.54 2.49 5.99
CA GLY A 101 -16.93 3.22 7.19
C GLY A 101 -16.60 4.71 7.07
N ASP A 102 -15.82 5.24 7.97
CA ASP A 102 -15.33 6.61 7.98
C ASP A 102 -13.90 6.77 7.39
N CYS A 103 -13.38 5.72 6.79
CA CYS A 103 -12.08 5.72 6.15
C CYS A 103 -12.19 6.02 4.65
N LEU A 104 -11.37 6.94 4.16
CA LEU A 104 -11.06 7.08 2.74
C LEU A 104 -9.83 6.24 2.44
N LEU A 105 -9.88 5.47 1.37
CA LEU A 105 -8.79 4.65 0.86
C LEU A 105 -8.27 5.26 -0.44
N CYS A 106 -6.97 5.43 -0.54
CA CYS A 106 -6.26 5.81 -1.76
C CYS A 106 -4.90 5.10 -1.79
N HIS A 107 -4.27 4.97 -2.96
CA HIS A 107 -2.92 4.40 -3.00
C HIS A 107 -1.87 5.43 -2.56
N GLY A 108 -1.74 6.55 -3.25
CA GLY A 108 -0.88 7.67 -2.87
C GLY A 108 -1.67 8.75 -2.15
N THR A 109 -2.18 9.74 -2.90
CA THR A 109 -3.10 10.77 -2.41
C THR A 109 -4.51 10.55 -2.98
N PRO A 110 -5.55 11.25 -2.52
CA PRO A 110 -6.89 11.16 -3.12
C PRO A 110 -6.94 11.56 -4.60
N TYR A 111 -5.92 12.26 -5.10
CA TYR A 111 -5.86 12.81 -6.46
C TYR A 111 -4.73 12.24 -7.33
N SER A 112 -3.81 11.48 -6.75
CA SER A 112 -2.63 10.94 -7.45
C SER A 112 -2.17 9.63 -6.82
N ASP A 113 -2.06 8.59 -7.63
CA ASP A 113 -1.54 7.29 -7.23
C ASP A 113 0.00 7.23 -7.19
N THR A 114 0.69 8.30 -7.64
CA THR A 114 2.16 8.39 -7.71
C THR A 114 2.76 9.42 -6.75
N THR A 115 1.96 10.08 -5.94
CA THR A 115 2.43 11.09 -4.99
C THR A 115 2.37 10.53 -3.57
N TYR A 116 3.51 10.50 -2.87
CA TYR A 116 3.53 10.12 -1.44
C TYR A 116 2.76 11.13 -0.60
N LEU A 117 1.79 10.67 0.17
CA LEU A 117 0.97 11.55 1.01
C LEU A 117 1.74 12.03 2.25
N LEU A 118 2.50 11.15 2.88
CA LEU A 118 3.15 11.41 4.17
C LEU A 118 4.63 11.75 4.05
N GLU A 119 5.29 11.38 2.95
CA GLU A 119 6.71 11.62 2.74
C GLU A 119 6.96 12.60 1.61
N ASP A 120 8.01 13.41 1.75
CA ASP A 120 8.62 14.18 0.68
C ASP A 120 10.04 13.67 0.44
N VAL A 121 10.34 13.36 -0.81
CA VAL A 121 11.62 12.80 -1.25
C VAL A 121 12.38 13.73 -2.20
N SER A 122 11.90 14.96 -2.38
CA SER A 122 12.45 15.93 -3.33
C SER A 122 13.91 16.31 -3.04
N ALA A 123 14.35 16.19 -1.80
CA ALA A 123 15.72 16.46 -1.37
C ALA A 123 16.66 15.24 -1.53
N GLY A 124 16.19 14.11 -2.10
CA GLY A 124 16.99 12.89 -2.24
C GLY A 124 17.00 11.98 -1.01
N PHE A 125 16.24 12.34 0.02
CA PHE A 125 15.98 11.52 1.20
C PHE A 125 14.51 11.69 1.63
N ALA A 126 13.97 10.71 2.34
CA ALA A 126 12.60 10.78 2.83
C ALA A 126 12.52 11.65 4.09
N ARG A 127 11.67 12.67 4.07
CA ARG A 127 11.24 13.40 5.25
C ARG A 127 9.72 13.31 5.40
N VAL A 128 9.25 13.35 6.61
CA VAL A 128 7.81 13.48 6.87
C VAL A 128 7.35 14.87 6.42
N ARG A 129 6.25 14.94 5.68
CA ARG A 129 5.64 16.20 5.29
C ARG A 129 5.12 16.95 6.52
N SER A 130 5.16 18.27 6.46
CA SER A 130 4.47 19.10 7.42
C SER A 130 2.96 18.91 7.33
N GLU A 131 2.25 19.23 8.39
CA GLU A 131 0.79 19.15 8.42
C GLU A 131 0.14 19.97 7.30
N HIS A 132 0.67 21.17 7.01
CA HIS A 132 0.19 22.02 5.92
C HIS A 132 0.36 21.36 4.54
N GLU A 133 1.49 20.70 4.28
CA GLU A 133 1.71 19.97 3.04
C GLU A 133 0.74 18.80 2.90
N ILE A 134 0.50 18.05 3.97
CA ILE A 134 -0.46 16.93 3.99
C ILE A 134 -1.87 17.45 3.72
N GLU A 135 -2.29 18.52 4.40
CA GLU A 135 -3.62 19.13 4.21
C GLU A 135 -3.84 19.60 2.76
N ASN A 136 -2.82 20.20 2.15
CA ASN A 136 -2.88 20.60 0.73
C ASN A 136 -3.04 19.38 -0.21
N LEU A 137 -2.39 18.26 0.07
CA LEU A 137 -2.52 17.04 -0.72
C LEU A 137 -3.85 16.33 -0.50
N LEU A 138 -4.46 16.48 0.67
CA LEU A 138 -5.80 15.97 0.96
C LEU A 138 -6.91 16.81 0.28
N GLY A 139 -6.62 18.08 -0.03
CA GLY A 139 -7.55 18.97 -0.73
C GLY A 139 -8.91 19.10 -0.03
N SER A 140 -9.99 18.89 -0.78
CA SER A 140 -11.38 18.97 -0.27
C SER A 140 -11.86 17.70 0.45
N THR A 141 -11.00 16.73 0.71
CA THR A 141 -11.37 15.49 1.42
C THR A 141 -11.74 15.81 2.88
N GLU A 142 -12.93 15.37 3.30
CA GLU A 142 -13.43 15.58 4.68
C GLU A 142 -13.35 14.31 5.55
N ALA A 143 -12.91 13.19 4.99
CA ALA A 143 -12.83 11.93 5.72
C ALA A 143 -11.96 12.06 7.00
N PRO A 144 -12.45 11.61 8.17
CA PRO A 144 -11.69 11.72 9.41
C PRO A 144 -10.51 10.75 9.47
N ARG A 145 -10.53 9.68 8.66
CA ARG A 145 -9.44 8.72 8.53
C ARG A 145 -9.08 8.53 7.07
N ILE A 146 -7.80 8.54 6.77
CA ILE A 146 -7.25 8.31 5.43
C ILE A 146 -6.28 7.13 5.51
N LEU A 147 -6.48 6.15 4.66
CA LEU A 147 -5.60 4.99 4.52
C LEU A 147 -4.87 5.13 3.17
N CYS A 148 -3.54 5.17 3.19
CA CYS A 148 -2.70 5.28 2.00
C CYS A 148 -1.57 4.26 2.02
N GLY A 149 -1.00 3.96 0.86
CA GLY A 149 0.14 3.06 0.65
C GLY A 149 1.31 3.77 -0.01
N HIS A 150 1.86 3.15 -1.05
CA HIS A 150 2.78 3.67 -2.04
C HIS A 150 4.22 3.98 -1.56
N SER A 151 4.40 4.63 -0.41
CA SER A 151 5.75 4.93 0.09
C SER A 151 6.46 3.75 0.76
N HIS A 152 5.75 2.66 1.00
CA HIS A 152 6.21 1.46 1.71
C HIS A 152 6.67 1.73 3.15
N VAL A 153 6.52 2.95 3.65
CA VAL A 153 6.94 3.36 5.00
C VAL A 153 5.77 3.27 5.96
N GLN A 154 5.85 2.38 6.94
CA GLN A 154 4.82 2.30 7.98
C GLN A 154 4.79 3.59 8.79
N ARG A 155 3.64 4.29 8.77
CA ARG A 155 3.48 5.57 9.44
C ARG A 155 2.03 5.87 9.81
N MET A 156 1.85 6.49 10.96
CA MET A 156 0.59 7.10 11.36
C MET A 156 0.83 8.55 11.75
N VAL A 157 0.03 9.46 11.17
CA VAL A 157 0.08 10.89 11.46
C VAL A 157 -1.32 11.34 11.90
N ARG A 158 -1.38 12.07 13.01
CA ARG A 158 -2.60 12.73 13.45
C ARG A 158 -2.42 14.24 13.29
N LEU A 159 -3.31 14.85 12.52
CA LEU A 159 -3.31 16.29 12.26
C LEU A 159 -4.00 17.05 13.41
N THR A 160 -3.72 18.34 13.54
CA THR A 160 -4.40 19.21 14.53
C THR A 160 -5.89 19.35 14.23
N SER A 161 -6.30 19.17 12.97
CA SER A 161 -7.71 19.06 12.56
C SER A 161 -8.42 17.82 13.16
N GLY A 162 -7.68 16.91 13.80
CA GLY A 162 -8.20 15.66 14.35
C GLY A 162 -8.20 14.48 13.34
N ARG A 163 -7.92 14.75 12.08
CA ARG A 163 -7.79 13.68 11.04
C ARG A 163 -6.61 12.78 11.32
N THR A 164 -6.75 11.51 11.00
CA THR A 164 -5.68 10.51 11.14
C THR A 164 -5.38 9.89 9.80
N ILE A 165 -4.12 9.90 9.40
CA ILE A 165 -3.62 9.26 8.19
C ILE A 165 -2.77 8.07 8.57
N VAL A 166 -2.98 6.95 7.89
CA VAL A 166 -2.26 5.70 8.15
C VAL A 166 -1.73 5.12 6.84
N ASN A 167 -0.43 4.86 6.82
CA ASN A 167 0.22 4.01 5.84
C ASN A 167 0.65 2.72 6.55
N PRO A 168 0.18 1.53 6.13
CA PRO A 168 0.55 0.28 6.78
C PRO A 168 1.98 -0.18 6.45
N GLY A 169 2.68 0.50 5.54
CA GLY A 169 3.89 0.02 4.92
C GLY A 169 3.60 -0.94 3.77
N SER A 170 4.58 -1.71 3.37
CA SER A 170 4.45 -2.68 2.28
C SER A 170 4.51 -4.11 2.81
N VAL A 171 3.63 -4.97 2.29
CA VAL A 171 3.67 -6.40 2.55
C VAL A 171 4.83 -7.08 1.82
N GLY A 172 5.02 -6.73 0.54
CA GLY A 172 5.92 -7.47 -0.33
C GLY A 172 7.31 -6.87 -0.50
N VAL A 173 7.42 -5.54 -0.41
CA VAL A 173 8.66 -4.78 -0.62
C VAL A 173 8.76 -3.68 0.44
N PRO A 174 8.97 -4.02 1.71
CA PRO A 174 9.05 -3.03 2.78
C PRO A 174 10.19 -2.04 2.52
N ALA A 175 9.96 -0.76 2.85
CA ALA A 175 11.00 0.24 2.84
C ALA A 175 12.05 -0.09 3.90
N TYR A 176 13.29 0.26 3.62
CA TYR A 176 14.40 0.08 4.54
C TYR A 176 15.21 1.38 4.63
N ASP A 177 15.81 1.61 5.79
CA ASP A 177 16.77 2.67 6.00
C ASP A 177 18.18 2.13 5.73
N ASP A 178 18.95 2.83 4.92
CA ASP A 178 20.36 2.57 4.75
C ASP A 178 21.13 3.61 5.57
N ASP A 179 22.07 3.18 6.39
CA ASP A 179 22.68 4.01 7.43
C ASP A 179 23.53 5.18 6.89
N ALA A 180 23.93 5.13 5.62
CA ALA A 180 24.64 6.27 5.03
C ALA A 180 24.80 6.17 3.51
N PRO A 181 24.25 7.10 2.72
CA PRO A 181 23.15 8.00 3.08
C PRO A 181 21.83 7.26 3.13
N VAL A 182 20.92 7.69 3.98
CA VAL A 182 19.54 7.21 3.99
C VAL A 182 18.92 7.43 2.62
N ARG A 183 18.70 6.37 1.87
CA ARG A 183 18.10 6.42 0.54
C ARG A 183 16.70 5.83 0.60
N HIS A 184 15.73 6.64 0.28
CA HIS A 184 14.38 6.15 0.04
C HIS A 184 14.32 5.50 -1.35
N VAL A 185 13.57 4.41 -1.49
CA VAL A 185 13.25 3.85 -2.80
C VAL A 185 12.40 4.88 -3.53
N MET A 186 13.03 5.65 -4.39
CA MET A 186 12.36 6.57 -5.29
C MET A 186 11.70 5.77 -6.40
N GLU A 187 10.62 6.28 -6.95
CA GLU A 187 9.89 5.69 -8.09
C GLU A 187 10.73 5.53 -9.37
N SER A 188 11.89 6.14 -9.44
CA SER A 188 12.86 5.85 -10.49
C SER A 188 13.51 4.51 -10.21
N PHE A 189 13.39 3.58 -11.13
CA PHE A 189 14.09 2.30 -11.19
C PHE A 189 15.61 2.45 -10.99
N SER A 190 16.03 2.81 -9.81
CA SER A 190 17.42 2.68 -9.40
C SER A 190 17.60 1.26 -8.87
N PRO A 191 18.57 0.51 -9.40
CA PRO A 191 18.86 -0.82 -8.91
C PRO A 191 19.22 -0.70 -7.42
N HIS A 192 18.47 -1.33 -6.67
CA HIS A 192 18.41 -1.60 -5.26
C HIS A 192 19.67 -1.43 -4.47
N ALA A 193 19.57 -0.65 -3.42
CA ALA A 193 20.39 -0.83 -2.25
C ALA A 193 20.22 -2.25 -1.68
N ASP A 194 21.24 -2.71 -1.04
CA ASP A 194 21.46 -4.03 -0.52
C ASP A 194 20.28 -4.64 0.26
N THR A 195 19.76 -5.73 -0.21
CA THR A 195 18.65 -6.50 0.40
C THR A 195 19.05 -7.22 1.70
N ARG A 196 20.25 -6.98 2.24
CA ARG A 196 20.77 -7.69 3.42
C ARG A 196 20.10 -7.35 4.74
N GLN A 197 19.20 -6.35 4.77
CA GLN A 197 18.43 -5.99 5.96
C GLN A 197 16.92 -5.97 5.72
N LEU A 198 16.38 -7.03 5.15
CA LEU A 198 14.93 -7.21 5.09
C LEU A 198 14.38 -7.33 6.52
N LYS A 199 13.79 -6.25 7.01
CA LYS A 199 12.91 -6.35 8.17
C LYS A 199 11.74 -7.25 7.80
N ALA A 200 11.20 -7.98 8.77
CA ALA A 200 10.03 -8.81 8.57
C ALA A 200 8.89 -8.01 7.91
N PRO A 201 8.02 -8.64 7.09
CA PRO A 201 6.87 -7.99 6.50
C PRO A 201 6.10 -7.18 7.53
N GLN A 202 5.80 -5.92 7.22
CA GLN A 202 5.12 -5.03 8.14
C GLN A 202 3.63 -4.99 7.80
N SER A 203 2.80 -5.21 8.79
CA SER A 203 1.36 -5.03 8.69
C SER A 203 0.87 -4.20 9.87
N LEU A 204 0.01 -3.24 9.60
CA LEU A 204 -0.66 -2.46 10.64
C LEU A 204 -2.08 -2.98 10.81
N PHE A 205 -2.44 -3.36 12.04
CA PHE A 205 -3.80 -3.75 12.38
C PHE A 205 -4.51 -2.59 13.07
N ILE A 206 -5.62 -2.15 12.48
CA ILE A 206 -6.47 -1.12 13.06
C ILE A 206 -7.61 -1.80 13.79
N THR A 207 -7.66 -1.63 15.12
CA THR A 207 -8.83 -2.02 15.90
C THR A 207 -9.80 -0.85 15.95
N SER A 208 -10.96 -0.97 15.30
CA SER A 208 -12.07 -0.07 15.55
C SER A 208 -12.96 -0.71 16.61
N SER A 209 -12.94 -0.23 17.84
CA SER A 209 -14.09 -0.37 18.72
C SER A 209 -15.13 0.67 18.26
N MET A 210 -16.42 0.37 18.39
CA MET A 210 -17.49 1.35 18.10
C MET A 210 -17.40 2.64 18.93
N THR A 211 -16.39 2.79 19.78
CA THR A 211 -16.09 3.94 20.65
C THR A 211 -14.93 4.82 20.14
N GLY A 212 -14.44 4.67 18.93
CA GLY A 212 -13.57 5.66 18.29
C GLY A 212 -12.11 5.73 18.77
N THR A 213 -11.59 4.74 19.46
CA THR A 213 -10.20 4.74 19.95
C THR A 213 -9.35 3.79 19.12
N LEU A 214 -8.33 4.34 18.43
CA LEU A 214 -7.25 3.57 17.83
C LEU A 214 -6.34 3.04 18.96
N GLN A 215 -6.22 1.73 19.12
CA GLN A 215 -5.21 1.14 19.98
C GLN A 215 -3.99 0.72 19.14
N ARG A 216 -2.81 1.00 19.68
CA ARG A 216 -1.51 0.65 19.07
C ARG A 216 -1.23 -0.83 19.13
#